data_b03ea5b95f578a9ac9531a6354507432
#
_entry.id   b03ea5b95f578a9ac9531a6354507432
#
_cell.length_a   1.000
_cell.length_b   1.000
_cell.length_c   1.000
_cell.angle_alpha   90.00
_cell.angle_beta   90.00
_cell.angle_gamma   90.00
#
_symmetry.space_group_name_H-M   'P 1'
#
loop_
_entity.id
_entity.type
_entity.pdbx_description
1 polymer ?
#
loop_
_entity_poly.entity_id
_entity_poly.type
_entity_poly.pdbx_seq_one_letter_code
_entity_poly.pdbx_strand_id
1 'polypeptide(L)'
;MTIRELYSLQEDDNKLKSLYMELARHEDFNPYKNNIISDMPKGSGAKNFSEWYIEEEERIKSRIEYYKKKVQEDREMIEEYIGEAPYPERDIIRYRAINNLSWEDIGGLIGYSRRQVSKKFWNYVKDDRNDQNDRGSL
;
A
#
# COMPACT_ATOMS: atom_id res chain seq x y z
N MET A 1 -10.43 15.41 1.02
CA MET A 1 -9.96 14.02 0.80
C MET A 1 -11.12 13.06 0.91
N THR A 2 -11.22 12.10 0.01
CA THR A 2 -12.25 11.06 0.07
C THR A 2 -11.79 9.90 0.94
N ILE A 3 -12.75 9.07 1.38
CA ILE A 3 -12.44 7.84 2.12
C ILE A 3 -11.57 6.91 1.28
N ARG A 4 -11.85 6.84 -0.02
CA ARG A 4 -11.07 6.01 -0.94
C ARG A 4 -9.60 6.46 -1.01
N GLU A 5 -9.35 7.76 -1.10
CA GLU A 5 -8.01 8.31 -1.10
C GLU A 5 -7.29 8.04 0.23
N LEU A 6 -8.03 8.12 1.33
CA LEU A 6 -7.48 7.87 2.67
C LEU A 6 -7.00 6.43 2.84
N TYR A 7 -7.72 5.46 2.25
CA TYR A 7 -7.33 4.05 2.31
C TYR A 7 -6.42 3.62 1.16
N SER A 8 -6.16 4.50 0.19
CA SER A 8 -5.31 4.17 -0.97
C SER A 8 -3.89 3.79 -0.57
N LEU A 9 -3.34 4.41 0.49
CA LEU A 9 -2.01 4.08 0.98
C LEU A 9 -1.92 2.61 1.41
N GLN A 10 -2.93 2.10 2.11
CA GLN A 10 -2.96 0.70 2.55
C GLN A 10 -3.03 -0.25 1.36
N GLU A 11 -3.87 0.06 0.38
CA GLU A 11 -4.01 -0.77 -0.82
C GLU A 11 -2.71 -0.80 -1.62
N ASP A 12 -2.09 0.35 -1.84
CA ASP A 12 -0.85 0.45 -2.61
C ASP A 12 0.32 -0.16 -1.86
N ASP A 13 0.38 0.01 -0.53
CA ASP A 13 1.41 -0.60 0.30
C ASP A 13 1.29 -2.13 0.29
N ASN A 14 0.06 -2.65 0.36
CA ASN A 14 -0.17 -4.09 0.26
C ASN A 14 0.25 -4.62 -1.11
N LYS A 15 -0.01 -3.87 -2.17
CA LYS A 15 0.41 -4.25 -3.52
C LYS A 15 1.94 -4.27 -3.61
N LEU A 16 2.60 -3.28 -3.02
CA LEU A 16 4.06 -3.22 -2.99
C LEU A 16 4.64 -4.42 -2.25
N LYS A 17 4.10 -4.75 -1.08
CA LYS A 17 4.52 -5.93 -0.32
C LYS A 17 4.35 -7.22 -1.11
N SER A 18 3.24 -7.35 -1.82
CA SER A 18 2.97 -8.50 -2.68
C SER A 18 4.02 -8.62 -3.79
N LEU A 19 4.42 -7.49 -4.37
CA LEU A 19 5.44 -7.48 -5.42
C LEU A 19 6.82 -7.85 -4.89
N TYR A 20 7.16 -7.42 -3.68
CA TYR A 20 8.42 -7.85 -3.06
C TYR A 20 8.43 -9.37 -2.80
N MET A 21 7.31 -9.93 -2.38
CA MET A 21 7.17 -11.38 -2.21
C MET A 21 7.33 -12.10 -3.55
N GLU A 22 6.73 -11.56 -4.60
CA GLU A 22 6.82 -12.11 -5.95
C GLU A 22 8.27 -12.07 -6.45
N LEU A 23 8.98 -10.97 -6.21
CA LEU A 23 10.39 -10.84 -6.59
C LEU A 23 11.25 -11.84 -5.82
N ALA A 24 11.06 -11.97 -4.52
CA ALA A 24 11.81 -12.92 -3.69
C ALA A 24 11.61 -14.36 -4.19
N ARG A 25 10.38 -14.71 -4.51
CA ARG A 25 10.04 -16.04 -5.05
C ARG A 25 10.72 -16.25 -6.42
N HIS A 26 10.73 -15.23 -7.26
CA HIS A 26 11.37 -15.28 -8.56
C HIS A 26 12.88 -15.48 -8.41
N GLU A 27 13.52 -14.77 -7.48
CA GLU A 27 14.95 -14.92 -7.20
C GLU A 27 15.30 -16.27 -6.63
N ASP A 28 14.44 -16.83 -5.75
CA ASP A 28 14.63 -18.18 -5.21
C ASP A 28 14.56 -19.25 -6.31
N PHE A 29 13.82 -18.99 -7.37
CA PHE A 29 13.72 -19.89 -8.53
C PHE A 29 14.81 -19.62 -9.56
N ASN A 30 15.89 -18.92 -9.21
CA ASN A 30 16.98 -18.62 -10.13
C ASN A 30 17.77 -19.90 -10.46
N PRO A 31 17.70 -20.42 -11.69
CA PRO A 31 18.37 -21.66 -12.04
C PRO A 31 19.91 -21.54 -12.04
N TYR A 32 20.44 -20.32 -12.24
CA TYR A 32 21.88 -20.07 -12.20
C TYR A 32 22.43 -20.23 -10.78
N LYS A 33 21.65 -19.84 -9.79
CA LYS A 33 22.04 -19.92 -8.39
C LYS A 33 22.04 -21.37 -7.88
N ASN A 34 21.12 -22.20 -8.37
CA ASN A 34 20.89 -23.55 -7.87
C ASN A 34 21.38 -24.65 -8.83
N ASN A 35 22.11 -24.31 -9.89
CA ASN A 35 22.59 -25.24 -10.90
C ASN A 35 21.49 -26.04 -11.60
N ILE A 36 20.27 -25.57 -11.60
CA ILE A 36 19.12 -26.25 -12.21
C ILE A 36 19.24 -26.23 -13.74
N ILE A 37 20.00 -25.31 -14.30
CA ILE A 37 20.20 -25.18 -15.75
C ILE A 37 20.85 -26.42 -16.36
N SER A 38 21.70 -27.13 -15.59
CA SER A 38 22.37 -28.34 -16.10
C SER A 38 21.38 -29.47 -16.39
N ASP A 39 20.20 -29.45 -15.75
CA ASP A 39 19.17 -30.46 -15.93
C ASP A 39 18.13 -30.07 -16.98
N MET A 40 18.25 -28.89 -17.58
CA MET A 40 17.31 -28.43 -18.60
C MET A 40 17.72 -28.94 -19.98
N PRO A 41 16.73 -29.21 -20.86
CA PRO A 41 17.04 -29.62 -22.23
C PRO A 41 17.92 -28.56 -22.92
N LYS A 42 19.00 -29.03 -23.53
CA LYS A 42 19.90 -28.15 -24.32
C LYS A 42 19.22 -27.87 -25.66
N GLY A 43 19.04 -26.58 -25.97
CA GLY A 43 18.43 -26.15 -27.20
C GLY A 43 17.74 -24.82 -27.08
N SER A 44 16.82 -24.51 -27.99
CA SER A 44 16.10 -23.23 -28.02
C SER A 44 15.30 -22.95 -26.76
N GLY A 45 14.87 -23.97 -26.03
CA GLY A 45 14.11 -23.81 -24.78
C GLY A 45 14.94 -23.18 -23.67
N ALA A 46 16.23 -23.52 -23.53
CA ALA A 46 17.07 -22.97 -22.46
C ALA A 46 17.36 -21.48 -22.68
N LYS A 47 17.58 -21.07 -23.94
CA LYS A 47 17.76 -19.66 -24.29
C LYS A 47 16.49 -18.86 -24.03
N ASN A 48 15.34 -19.40 -24.43
CA ASN A 48 14.06 -18.74 -24.22
C ASN A 48 13.74 -18.62 -22.74
N PHE A 49 14.17 -19.60 -21.93
CA PHE A 49 13.97 -19.53 -20.48
C PHE A 49 14.78 -18.38 -19.86
N SER A 50 16.05 -18.21 -20.25
CA SER A 50 16.90 -17.14 -19.74
C SER A 50 16.33 -15.77 -20.09
N GLU A 51 15.87 -15.60 -21.33
CA GLU A 51 15.24 -14.36 -21.77
C GLU A 51 13.96 -14.09 -20.97
N TRP A 52 13.12 -15.10 -20.83
CA TRP A 52 11.88 -15.00 -20.05
C TRP A 52 12.18 -14.62 -18.59
N TYR A 53 13.18 -15.25 -17.99
CA TYR A 53 13.54 -14.98 -16.60
C TYR A 53 13.95 -13.53 -16.38
N ILE A 54 14.79 -13.00 -17.26
CA ILE A 54 15.27 -11.62 -17.20
C ILE A 54 14.12 -10.64 -17.42
N GLU A 55 13.28 -10.90 -18.41
CA GLU A 55 12.14 -10.04 -18.73
C GLU A 55 11.14 -10.01 -17.56
N GLU A 56 10.88 -11.15 -16.94
CA GLU A 56 9.99 -11.25 -15.81
C GLU A 56 10.53 -10.50 -14.59
N GLU A 57 11.83 -10.62 -14.34
CA GLU A 57 12.48 -9.87 -13.26
C GLU A 57 12.37 -8.37 -13.47
N GLU A 58 12.63 -7.91 -14.68
CA GLU A 58 12.52 -6.49 -15.02
C GLU A 58 11.09 -5.99 -14.88
N ARG A 59 10.12 -6.79 -15.29
CA ARG A 59 8.70 -6.45 -15.15
C ARG A 59 8.32 -6.26 -13.69
N ILE A 60 8.73 -7.18 -12.84
CA ILE A 60 8.44 -7.11 -11.40
C ILE A 60 9.12 -5.88 -10.79
N LYS A 61 10.39 -5.64 -11.10
CA LYS A 61 11.14 -4.49 -10.58
C LYS A 61 10.55 -3.17 -11.03
N SER A 62 10.08 -3.07 -12.26
CA SER A 62 9.43 -1.85 -12.78
C SER A 62 8.14 -1.57 -12.03
N ARG A 63 7.35 -2.60 -11.73
CA ARG A 63 6.12 -2.44 -10.96
C ARG A 63 6.41 -2.04 -9.52
N ILE A 64 7.48 -2.57 -8.93
CA ILE A 64 7.91 -2.19 -7.59
C ILE A 64 8.23 -0.69 -7.56
N GLU A 65 9.00 -0.19 -8.53
CA GLU A 65 9.34 1.23 -8.59
C GLU A 65 8.10 2.11 -8.75
N TYR A 66 7.15 1.68 -9.57
CA TYR A 66 5.88 2.39 -9.73
C TYR A 66 5.12 2.50 -8.40
N TYR A 67 4.97 1.40 -7.67
CA TYR A 67 4.23 1.39 -6.42
C TYR A 67 4.99 2.04 -5.26
N LYS A 68 6.33 2.01 -5.26
CA LYS A 68 7.13 2.76 -4.30
C LYS A 68 6.84 4.26 -4.39
N LYS A 69 6.82 4.77 -5.62
CA LYS A 69 6.50 6.17 -5.86
C LYS A 69 5.07 6.51 -5.48
N LYS A 70 4.14 5.63 -5.84
CA LYS A 70 2.72 5.84 -5.54
C LYS A 70 2.45 5.83 -4.03
N VAL A 71 3.06 4.90 -3.29
CA VAL A 71 2.95 4.84 -1.83
C VAL A 71 3.48 6.13 -1.20
N GLN A 72 4.59 6.65 -1.69
CA GLN A 72 5.14 7.91 -1.19
C GLN A 72 4.21 9.09 -1.46
N GLU A 73 3.65 9.18 -2.65
CA GLU A 73 2.69 10.23 -3.01
C GLU A 73 1.42 10.14 -2.15
N ASP A 74 0.90 8.93 -1.95
CA ASP A 74 -0.27 8.72 -1.09
C ASP A 74 0.02 9.15 0.35
N ARG A 75 1.18 8.82 0.87
CA ARG A 75 1.60 9.18 2.22
C ARG A 75 1.69 10.70 2.39
N GLU A 76 2.29 11.38 1.44
CA GLU A 76 2.41 12.84 1.48
C GLU A 76 1.04 13.51 1.50
N MET A 77 0.11 13.02 0.67
CA MET A 77 -1.25 13.55 0.61
C MET A 77 -1.99 13.33 1.93
N ILE A 78 -1.85 12.15 2.51
CA ILE A 78 -2.49 11.82 3.79
C ILE A 78 -1.86 12.62 4.93
N GLU A 79 -0.54 12.80 4.95
CA GLU A 79 0.14 13.61 5.96
C GLU A 79 -0.34 15.06 5.93
N GLU A 80 -0.54 15.62 4.75
CA GLU A 80 -1.08 16.97 4.60
C GLU A 80 -2.50 17.06 5.18
N TYR A 81 -3.33 16.09 4.87
CA TYR A 81 -4.69 16.00 5.40
C TYR A 81 -4.70 15.89 6.94
N ILE A 82 -3.82 15.04 7.48
CA ILE A 82 -3.66 14.87 8.94
C ILE A 82 -3.25 16.17 9.60
N GLY A 83 -2.35 16.93 8.96
CA GLY A 83 -1.86 18.18 9.50
C GLY A 83 -2.94 19.23 9.71
N GLU A 84 -4.05 19.16 8.98
CA GLU A 84 -5.17 20.08 9.09
C GLU A 84 -6.21 19.64 10.14
N ALA A 85 -6.14 18.41 10.62
CA ALA A 85 -7.11 17.86 11.55
C ALA A 85 -6.80 18.26 13.00
N PRO A 86 -7.84 18.52 13.82
CA PRO A 86 -7.63 18.78 15.25
C PRO A 86 -7.37 17.49 16.01
N TYR A 87 -6.90 17.62 17.24
CA TYR A 87 -6.83 16.50 18.17
C TYR A 87 -8.25 16.20 18.70
N PRO A 88 -8.71 14.95 18.86
CA PRO A 88 -7.95 13.70 18.67
C PRO A 88 -8.03 13.11 17.25
N GLU A 89 -8.77 13.70 16.34
CA GLU A 89 -8.98 13.18 14.99
C GLU A 89 -7.66 13.03 14.23
N ARG A 90 -6.73 13.94 14.44
CA ARG A 90 -5.40 13.88 13.83
C ARG A 90 -4.70 12.56 14.12
N ASP A 91 -4.66 12.17 15.39
CA ASP A 91 -3.99 10.95 15.80
C ASP A 91 -4.77 9.70 15.37
N ILE A 92 -6.10 9.77 15.43
CA ILE A 92 -6.97 8.67 14.98
C ILE A 92 -6.73 8.37 13.49
N ILE A 93 -6.71 9.41 12.67
CA ILE A 93 -6.49 9.25 11.22
C ILE A 93 -5.10 8.69 10.95
N ARG A 94 -4.08 9.19 11.64
CA ARG A 94 -2.72 8.71 11.49
C ARG A 94 -2.61 7.22 11.81
N TYR A 95 -3.11 6.82 12.97
CA TYR A 95 -3.03 5.43 13.39
C TYR A 95 -3.83 4.51 12.45
N ARG A 96 -4.96 4.99 11.94
CA ARG A 96 -5.80 4.18 11.06
C ARG A 96 -5.26 4.12 9.63
N ALA A 97 -4.95 5.26 9.03
CA ALA A 97 -4.59 5.33 7.62
C ALA A 97 -3.11 5.00 7.36
N ILE A 98 -2.21 5.43 8.23
CA ILE A 98 -0.77 5.20 8.03
C ILE A 98 -0.30 3.93 8.73
N ASN A 99 -0.69 3.74 10.00
CA ASN A 99 -0.23 2.59 10.78
C ASN A 99 -1.12 1.36 10.65
N ASN A 100 -2.28 1.49 10.02
CA ASN A 100 -3.21 0.37 9.76
C ASN A 100 -3.65 -0.36 11.04
N LEU A 101 -3.90 0.39 12.10
CA LEU A 101 -4.33 -0.19 13.38
C LEU A 101 -5.84 -0.37 13.43
N SER A 102 -6.29 -1.33 14.24
CA SER A 102 -7.71 -1.54 14.52
C SER A 102 -8.25 -0.41 15.40
N TRP A 103 -9.57 -0.24 15.40
CA TRP A 103 -10.21 0.75 16.28
C TRP A 103 -9.93 0.50 17.76
N GLU A 104 -9.85 -0.77 18.14
CA GLU A 104 -9.53 -1.17 19.52
C GLU A 104 -8.11 -0.75 19.90
N ASP A 105 -7.14 -1.00 19.03
CA ASP A 105 -5.74 -0.63 19.27
C ASP A 105 -5.59 0.88 19.37
N ILE A 106 -6.25 1.62 18.49
CA ILE A 106 -6.23 3.09 18.53
C ILE A 106 -6.82 3.60 19.83
N GLY A 107 -7.97 3.05 20.24
CA GLY A 107 -8.61 3.42 21.49
C GLY A 107 -7.70 3.20 22.69
N GLY A 108 -6.96 2.09 22.71
CA GLY A 108 -5.99 1.80 23.75
C GLY A 108 -4.85 2.81 23.82
N LEU A 109 -4.41 3.33 22.67
CA LEU A 109 -3.32 4.29 22.61
C LEU A 109 -3.72 5.70 23.07
N ILE A 110 -4.93 6.14 22.74
CA ILE A 110 -5.36 7.52 23.03
C ILE A 110 -6.34 7.65 24.19
N GLY A 111 -6.72 6.52 24.80
CA GLY A 111 -7.61 6.56 25.98
C GLY A 111 -9.09 6.71 25.67
N TYR A 112 -9.52 6.31 24.48
CA TYR A 112 -10.95 6.31 24.09
C TYR A 112 -11.43 4.89 23.85
N SER A 113 -12.75 4.69 23.94
CA SER A 113 -13.33 3.39 23.59
C SER A 113 -13.28 3.18 22.07
N ARG A 114 -13.31 1.92 21.64
CA ARG A 114 -13.40 1.55 20.24
C ARG A 114 -14.52 2.30 19.51
N ARG A 115 -15.69 2.35 20.12
CA ARG A 115 -16.86 3.02 19.56
C ARG A 115 -16.63 4.52 19.38
N GLN A 116 -16.05 5.16 20.39
CA GLN A 116 -15.75 6.59 20.34
C GLN A 116 -14.75 6.93 19.24
N VAL A 117 -13.70 6.13 19.12
CA VAL A 117 -12.67 6.32 18.09
C VAL A 117 -13.27 6.21 16.70
N SER A 118 -14.02 5.14 16.44
CA SER A 118 -14.66 4.92 15.15
C SER A 118 -15.64 6.05 14.80
N LYS A 119 -16.43 6.48 15.77
CA LYS A 119 -17.40 7.55 15.57
C LYS A 119 -16.71 8.88 15.22
N LYS A 120 -15.65 9.22 15.95
CA LYS A 120 -14.90 10.47 15.69
C LYS A 120 -14.27 10.46 14.30
N PHE A 121 -13.69 9.34 13.90
CA PHE A 121 -13.11 9.18 12.57
C PHE A 121 -14.15 9.39 11.47
N TRP A 122 -15.25 8.66 11.54
CA TRP A 122 -16.26 8.71 10.49
C TRP A 122 -16.98 10.06 10.44
N ASN A 123 -17.20 10.71 11.59
CA ASN A 123 -17.80 12.04 11.60
C ASN A 123 -16.91 13.07 10.93
N TYR A 124 -15.60 13.03 11.20
CA TYR A 124 -14.65 13.95 10.60
C TYR A 124 -14.55 13.76 9.08
N VAL A 125 -14.35 12.52 8.64
CA VAL A 125 -14.20 12.18 7.22
C VAL A 125 -15.51 12.42 6.47
N LYS A 126 -16.64 12.14 7.11
CA LYS A 126 -17.97 12.37 6.53
C LYS A 126 -18.22 13.87 6.31
N ASP A 127 -17.87 14.71 7.26
CA ASP A 127 -18.03 16.15 7.14
C ASP A 127 -17.23 16.71 5.97
N ASP A 128 -15.99 16.26 5.82
CA ASP A 128 -15.14 16.62 4.68
C ASP A 128 -15.76 16.16 3.35
N ARG A 129 -16.31 14.95 3.32
CA ARG A 129 -16.99 14.40 2.14
C ARG A 129 -18.27 15.18 1.80
N ASN A 130 -19.03 15.59 2.81
CA ASN A 130 -20.24 16.38 2.61
C ASN A 130 -19.91 17.76 2.03
N ASP A 131 -18.85 18.39 2.51
CA ASP A 131 -18.38 19.67 1.98
C ASP A 131 -18.03 19.54 0.48
N GLN A 132 -17.37 18.45 0.09
CA GLN A 132 -17.05 18.19 -1.30
C GLN A 132 -18.32 17.98 -2.15
N ASN A 133 -19.31 17.28 -1.60
CA ASN A 133 -20.57 17.07 -2.29
C ASN A 133 -21.36 18.37 -2.45
N ASP A 134 -21.37 19.22 -1.42
CA ASP A 134 -22.01 20.53 -1.50
C ASP A 134 -21.37 21.42 -2.56
N ARG A 135 -20.05 21.39 -2.67
CA ARG A 135 -19.35 22.10 -3.75
C ARG A 135 -19.66 21.53 -5.11
N GLY A 136 -19.86 20.21 -5.20
CA GLY A 136 -20.21 19.53 -6.43
C GLY A 136 -21.64 19.74 -6.88
N SER A 137 -22.55 20.12 -5.99
CA SER A 137 -23.96 20.33 -6.27
C SER A 137 -24.27 21.75 -6.72
N LEU A 138 -23.30 22.62 -6.68
CA LEU A 138 -23.42 24.00 -7.18
C LEU A 138 -23.03 24.05 -8.66
#